data_d50a6e4f3611c89c0e45f9c79f3c01c7
#
_entry.id   d50a6e4f3611c89c0e45f9c79f3c01c7
#
_cell.length_a   1.000
_cell.length_b   1.000
_cell.length_c   1.000
_cell.angle_alpha   90.00
_cell.angle_beta   90.00
_cell.angle_gamma   90.00
#
_symmetry.space_group_name_H-M   'P 1'
#
loop_
_entity.id
_entity.type
_entity.pdbx_description
1 polymer ?
#
loop_
_entity_poly.entity_id
_entity_poly.type
_entity_poly.pdbx_seq_one_letter_code
_entity_poly.pdbx_strand_id
1 'polypeptide(L)'
;MKIVTGLRRCGKSFLLFHLYKNYLLENGVSEEQIVELPLDEIDNIRYRNPFELNTYIKSRVSDPTKRYYVFIDEIQFCAEVPNPYLDDSSAKVTFIDAVLGLMKLNNLDLYITVSNSQMLSREVLTQFRDRGDEIHVLPLSFAEFWDAFRTLSATASPSVTDAWREYCTFGGMPYILSLDSPEGKSRYLKNLFKETYLKDIVERKDVRNEREVLEILLDFVSSAIGSLTNPAKLEKRFLSEKKIKVSHNTIAKYLDYFSEAYILDAVKRYDVKGAKYFSTPLKYYFADVGLRNARLNFRQIEENHIMENIIYNDLVRRGFNVDVGVVSISTREWDVRGIQKKNNVRLEVDFVANKGSRRYYIQAALSVADPETHAREIRSLRRIEDSFGKIVIVKDDIVPRQDKDGILYLSITDFLLNEQALTI
;
A
#
# COMPACT_ATOMS: atom_id res chain seq x y z
N MET A 1 10.66 -20.06 0.84
CA MET A 1 9.71 -19.55 -0.17
C MET A 1 9.44 -18.08 0.10
N LYS A 2 9.31 -17.27 -0.97
CA LYS A 2 8.91 -15.86 -0.88
C LYS A 2 7.63 -15.65 -1.67
N ILE A 3 6.69 -14.89 -1.10
CA ILE A 3 5.41 -14.56 -1.71
C ILE A 3 5.44 -13.07 -2.01
N VAL A 4 5.47 -12.73 -3.30
CA VAL A 4 5.53 -11.35 -3.76
C VAL A 4 4.12 -10.84 -4.04
N THR A 5 3.67 -9.91 -3.22
CA THR A 5 2.33 -9.32 -3.28
C THR A 5 2.36 -7.87 -3.75
N GLY A 6 1.21 -7.30 -3.96
CA GLY A 6 1.05 -5.89 -4.32
C GLY A 6 0.09 -5.65 -5.46
N LEU A 7 -0.19 -4.39 -5.73
CA LEU A 7 -1.08 -3.97 -6.81
C LEU A 7 -0.72 -4.61 -8.15
N ARG A 8 -1.72 -4.89 -8.96
CA ARG A 8 -1.47 -5.30 -10.35
C ARG A 8 -0.76 -4.17 -11.11
N ARG A 9 0.29 -4.51 -11.87
CA ARG A 9 1.17 -3.58 -12.62
C ARG A 9 2.04 -2.64 -11.77
N CYS A 10 2.24 -2.92 -10.47
CA CYS A 10 3.20 -2.19 -9.64
C CYS A 10 4.67 -2.62 -9.84
N GLY A 11 4.95 -3.62 -10.70
CA GLY A 11 6.32 -4.04 -11.03
C GLY A 11 6.76 -5.40 -10.47
N LYS A 12 5.86 -6.22 -9.88
CA LYS A 12 6.22 -7.54 -9.29
C LYS A 12 6.97 -8.46 -10.24
N SER A 13 6.41 -8.68 -11.45
CA SER A 13 7.04 -9.51 -12.48
C SER A 13 8.38 -8.93 -12.95
N PHE A 14 8.46 -7.59 -13.10
CA PHE A 14 9.70 -6.91 -13.45
C PHE A 14 10.77 -7.07 -12.36
N LEU A 15 10.38 -6.99 -11.09
CA LEU A 15 11.28 -7.22 -9.96
C LEU A 15 11.91 -8.62 -10.04
N LEU A 16 11.12 -9.67 -10.32
CA LEU A 16 11.64 -11.04 -10.36
C LEU A 16 12.38 -11.37 -11.65
N PHE A 17 11.75 -11.11 -12.82
CA PHE A 17 12.26 -11.57 -14.12
C PHE A 17 13.33 -10.69 -14.71
N HIS A 18 13.49 -9.46 -14.20
CA HIS A 18 14.54 -8.56 -14.67
C HIS A 18 15.53 -8.20 -13.56
N LEU A 19 15.09 -7.52 -12.50
CA LEU A 19 16.01 -6.99 -11.50
C LEU A 19 16.67 -8.12 -10.70
N TYR A 20 15.89 -9.03 -10.14
CA TYR A 20 16.42 -10.10 -9.31
C TYR A 20 17.15 -11.17 -10.14
N LYS A 21 16.62 -11.50 -11.32
CA LYS A 21 17.33 -12.39 -12.27
C LYS A 21 18.70 -11.83 -12.62
N ASN A 22 18.80 -10.56 -13.02
CA ASN A 22 20.09 -9.94 -13.35
C ASN A 22 21.05 -9.96 -12.15
N TYR A 23 20.55 -9.62 -10.96
CA TYR A 23 21.35 -9.72 -9.74
C TYR A 23 21.90 -11.13 -9.51
N LEU A 24 21.12 -12.17 -9.71
CA LEU A 24 21.56 -13.56 -9.57
C LEU A 24 22.65 -13.91 -10.59
N LEU A 25 22.47 -13.53 -11.85
CA LEU A 25 23.44 -13.76 -12.93
C LEU A 25 24.77 -13.05 -12.64
N GLU A 26 24.73 -11.79 -12.21
CA GLU A 26 25.90 -11.00 -11.81
C GLU A 26 26.65 -11.60 -10.60
N ASN A 27 25.93 -12.33 -9.74
CA ASN A 27 26.50 -13.02 -8.58
C ASN A 27 26.85 -14.50 -8.86
N GLY A 28 27.00 -14.89 -10.14
CA GLY A 28 27.55 -16.18 -10.55
C GLY A 28 26.56 -17.34 -10.61
N VAL A 29 25.24 -17.06 -10.50
CA VAL A 29 24.20 -18.07 -10.77
C VAL A 29 24.07 -18.26 -12.28
N SER A 30 24.10 -19.50 -12.76
CA SER A 30 23.90 -19.76 -14.20
C SER A 30 22.42 -19.68 -14.58
N GLU A 31 22.14 -19.34 -15.84
CA GLU A 31 20.76 -19.23 -16.33
C GLU A 31 19.98 -20.55 -16.20
N GLU A 32 20.65 -21.69 -16.31
CA GLU A 32 20.05 -23.01 -16.12
C GLU A 32 19.50 -23.25 -14.69
N GLN A 33 20.01 -22.52 -13.71
CA GLN A 33 19.55 -22.59 -12.31
C GLN A 33 18.33 -21.70 -12.05
N ILE A 34 17.91 -20.90 -13.04
CA ILE A 34 16.76 -20.00 -12.93
C ILE A 34 15.63 -20.56 -13.78
N VAL A 35 14.46 -20.78 -13.14
CA VAL A 35 13.26 -21.29 -13.82
C VAL A 35 12.17 -20.23 -13.74
N GLU A 36 11.76 -19.72 -14.89
CA GLU A 36 10.74 -18.69 -15.04
C GLU A 36 9.43 -19.31 -15.54
N LEU A 37 8.32 -19.05 -14.85
CA LEU A 37 7.00 -19.61 -15.14
C LEU A 37 5.93 -18.51 -15.02
N PRO A 38 5.77 -17.63 -16.03
CA PRO A 38 4.64 -16.72 -16.11
C PRO A 38 3.39 -17.50 -16.51
N LEU A 39 2.50 -17.79 -15.55
CA LEU A 39 1.32 -18.63 -15.77
C LEU A 39 0.19 -17.92 -16.53
N ASP A 40 0.25 -16.62 -16.73
CA ASP A 40 -0.66 -15.86 -17.57
C ASP A 40 -0.36 -16.03 -19.07
N GLU A 41 0.84 -16.47 -19.43
CA GLU A 41 1.24 -16.73 -20.82
C GLU A 41 0.70 -18.05 -21.35
N ILE A 42 0.39 -18.08 -22.66
CA ILE A 42 -0.20 -19.25 -23.34
C ILE A 42 0.80 -20.42 -23.40
N ASP A 43 2.10 -20.12 -23.53
CA ASP A 43 3.13 -21.14 -23.63
C ASP A 43 3.29 -21.93 -22.33
N ASN A 44 2.85 -21.36 -21.20
CA ASN A 44 2.85 -21.98 -19.89
C ASN A 44 1.51 -22.54 -19.45
N ILE A 45 0.50 -22.59 -20.34
CA ILE A 45 -0.86 -23.03 -20.00
C ILE A 45 -0.90 -24.43 -19.40
N ARG A 46 0.00 -25.32 -19.82
CA ARG A 46 0.15 -26.67 -19.28
C ARG A 46 0.44 -26.67 -17.79
N TYR A 47 1.26 -25.73 -17.34
CA TYR A 47 1.71 -25.62 -15.94
C TYR A 47 0.66 -24.95 -15.04
N ARG A 48 -0.49 -24.55 -15.56
CA ARG A 48 -1.68 -24.22 -14.78
C ARG A 48 -2.29 -25.44 -14.09
N ASN A 49 -1.90 -26.66 -14.49
CA ASN A 49 -2.22 -27.89 -13.77
C ASN A 49 -1.18 -28.11 -12.66
N PRO A 50 -1.58 -28.26 -11.37
CA PRO A 50 -0.65 -28.41 -10.25
C PRO A 50 0.25 -29.63 -10.34
N PHE A 51 -0.18 -30.73 -10.94
CA PHE A 51 0.65 -31.92 -11.18
C PHE A 51 1.75 -31.64 -12.20
N GLU A 52 1.39 -31.00 -13.32
CA GLU A 52 2.34 -30.64 -14.38
C GLU A 52 3.36 -29.62 -13.88
N LEU A 53 2.89 -28.61 -13.12
CA LEU A 53 3.74 -27.61 -12.48
C LEU A 53 4.80 -28.26 -11.58
N ASN A 54 4.35 -29.14 -10.65
CA ASN A 54 5.25 -29.83 -9.73
C ASN A 54 6.23 -30.75 -10.46
N THR A 55 5.77 -31.51 -11.47
CA THR A 55 6.62 -32.41 -12.26
C THR A 55 7.66 -31.66 -13.05
N TYR A 56 7.27 -30.57 -13.70
CA TYR A 56 8.19 -29.75 -14.49
C TYR A 56 9.29 -29.13 -13.62
N ILE A 57 8.92 -28.49 -12.51
CA ILE A 57 9.90 -27.84 -11.63
C ILE A 57 10.88 -28.89 -11.07
N LYS A 58 10.39 -30.05 -10.62
CA LYS A 58 11.27 -31.14 -10.15
C LYS A 58 12.23 -31.66 -11.22
N SER A 59 11.81 -31.69 -12.47
CA SER A 59 12.69 -32.11 -13.58
C SER A 59 13.79 -31.10 -13.87
N ARG A 60 13.56 -29.81 -13.58
CA ARG A 60 14.55 -28.75 -13.75
C ARG A 60 15.55 -28.69 -12.57
N VAL A 61 15.12 -29.04 -11.37
CA VAL A 61 15.91 -29.05 -10.13
C VAL A 61 16.61 -30.42 -9.99
N SER A 62 17.52 -30.74 -10.93
CA SER A 62 18.07 -32.09 -11.07
C SER A 62 19.36 -32.32 -10.28
N ASP A 63 20.17 -31.29 -10.06
CA ASP A 63 21.48 -31.40 -9.39
C ASP A 63 21.36 -30.96 -7.91
N PRO A 64 21.48 -31.86 -6.94
CA PRO A 64 21.35 -31.53 -5.53
C PRO A 64 22.48 -30.64 -4.97
N THR A 65 23.58 -30.50 -5.71
CA THR A 65 24.73 -29.67 -5.31
C THR A 65 24.55 -28.20 -5.71
N LYS A 66 23.64 -27.92 -6.63
CA LYS A 66 23.36 -26.57 -7.13
C LYS A 66 22.11 -26.01 -6.48
N ARG A 67 22.08 -24.68 -6.23
CA ARG A 67 20.89 -23.99 -5.78
C ARG A 67 20.10 -23.50 -7.00
N TYR A 68 18.80 -23.72 -6.99
CA TYR A 68 17.87 -23.31 -8.04
C TYR A 68 16.94 -22.20 -7.55
N TYR A 69 16.58 -21.32 -8.45
CA TYR A 69 15.67 -20.20 -8.22
C TYR A 69 14.47 -20.34 -9.15
N VAL A 70 13.28 -20.50 -8.57
CA VAL A 70 12.06 -20.70 -9.36
C VAL A 70 11.14 -19.51 -9.13
N PHE A 71 10.78 -18.84 -10.21
CA PHE A 71 9.87 -17.70 -10.23
C PHE A 71 8.55 -18.11 -10.89
N ILE A 72 7.47 -18.16 -10.13
CA ILE A 72 6.13 -18.46 -10.63
C ILE A 72 5.33 -17.16 -10.57
N ASP A 73 5.00 -16.60 -11.74
CA ASP A 73 4.21 -15.37 -11.80
C ASP A 73 2.71 -15.68 -11.93
N GLU A 74 1.90 -14.88 -11.23
CA GLU A 74 0.44 -14.97 -11.22
C GLU A 74 -0.08 -16.39 -10.89
N ILE A 75 0.37 -16.95 -9.74
CA ILE A 75 0.06 -18.33 -9.30
C ILE A 75 -1.45 -18.63 -9.25
N GLN A 76 -2.30 -17.61 -9.15
CA GLN A 76 -3.76 -17.77 -9.18
C GLN A 76 -4.31 -18.31 -10.50
N PHE A 77 -3.51 -18.34 -11.56
CA PHE A 77 -3.89 -19.05 -12.79
C PHE A 77 -3.76 -20.57 -12.67
N CYS A 78 -3.07 -21.08 -11.63
CA CYS A 78 -3.03 -22.51 -11.39
C CYS A 78 -4.44 -23.02 -11.00
N ALA A 79 -4.96 -23.95 -11.76
CA ALA A 79 -6.30 -24.48 -11.60
C ALA A 79 -6.40 -25.44 -10.42
N GLU A 80 -7.59 -25.57 -9.85
CA GLU A 80 -7.94 -26.70 -8.99
C GLU A 80 -8.34 -27.88 -9.86
N VAL A 81 -7.73 -29.03 -9.66
CA VAL A 81 -8.04 -30.26 -10.44
C VAL A 81 -8.51 -31.38 -9.51
N PRO A 82 -9.38 -32.30 -9.97
CA PRO A 82 -9.80 -33.45 -9.17
C PRO A 82 -8.58 -34.26 -8.70
N ASN A 83 -8.64 -34.82 -7.51
CA ASN A 83 -7.63 -35.75 -7.03
C ASN A 83 -7.86 -37.14 -7.63
N PRO A 84 -6.98 -37.62 -8.53
CA PRO A 84 -7.21 -38.88 -9.22
C PRO A 84 -7.00 -40.13 -8.36
N TYR A 85 -6.54 -39.97 -7.13
CA TYR A 85 -6.22 -41.05 -6.18
C TYR A 85 -7.27 -41.22 -5.09
N LEU A 86 -8.34 -40.45 -5.12
CA LEU A 86 -9.44 -40.54 -4.17
C LEU A 86 -10.77 -40.68 -4.89
N ASP A 87 -11.63 -41.56 -4.39
CA ASP A 87 -12.98 -41.78 -4.93
C ASP A 87 -13.97 -40.65 -4.54
N ASP A 88 -13.47 -39.58 -3.92
CA ASP A 88 -14.25 -38.41 -3.55
C ASP A 88 -14.12 -37.32 -4.63
N SER A 89 -15.20 -37.11 -5.39
CA SER A 89 -15.25 -36.06 -6.44
C SER A 89 -15.10 -34.64 -5.93
N SER A 90 -15.25 -34.41 -4.64
CA SER A 90 -15.02 -33.11 -4.00
C SER A 90 -13.55 -32.87 -3.66
N ALA A 91 -12.74 -33.92 -3.59
CA ALA A 91 -11.31 -33.83 -3.28
C ALA A 91 -10.54 -33.23 -4.46
N LYS A 92 -9.91 -32.08 -4.25
CA LYS A 92 -9.16 -31.35 -5.27
C LYS A 92 -7.69 -31.24 -4.88
N VAL A 93 -6.84 -31.16 -5.89
CA VAL A 93 -5.43 -30.77 -5.80
C VAL A 93 -5.29 -29.35 -6.30
N THR A 94 -4.59 -28.53 -5.55
CA THR A 94 -4.43 -27.11 -5.78
C THR A 94 -2.96 -26.73 -5.96
N PHE A 95 -2.68 -25.47 -6.30
CA PHE A 95 -1.31 -24.96 -6.31
C PHE A 95 -0.62 -25.10 -4.95
N ILE A 96 -1.38 -25.08 -3.85
CA ILE A 96 -0.84 -25.21 -2.48
C ILE A 96 -0.16 -26.57 -2.31
N ASP A 97 -0.78 -27.63 -2.79
CA ASP A 97 -0.22 -29.00 -2.72
C ASP A 97 1.09 -29.08 -3.52
N ALA A 98 1.12 -28.48 -4.71
CA ALA A 98 2.32 -28.41 -5.54
C ALA A 98 3.43 -27.63 -4.83
N VAL A 99 3.13 -26.46 -4.31
CA VAL A 99 4.10 -25.59 -3.59
C VAL A 99 4.62 -26.28 -2.34
N LEU A 100 3.76 -26.89 -1.51
CA LEU A 100 4.18 -27.63 -0.31
C LEU A 100 5.10 -28.83 -0.65
N GLY A 101 4.84 -29.46 -1.80
CA GLY A 101 5.72 -30.52 -2.33
C GLY A 101 7.10 -30.01 -2.73
N LEU A 102 7.15 -28.86 -3.39
CA LEU A 102 8.39 -28.20 -3.84
C LEU A 102 9.21 -27.64 -2.68
N MET A 103 8.56 -27.11 -1.65
CA MET A 103 9.23 -26.60 -0.45
C MET A 103 10.04 -27.65 0.35
N LYS A 104 9.86 -28.94 0.05
CA LYS A 104 10.66 -30.01 0.63
C LYS A 104 12.04 -30.14 0.00
N LEU A 105 12.29 -29.49 -1.14
CA LEU A 105 13.57 -29.49 -1.82
C LEU A 105 14.50 -28.46 -1.15
N ASN A 106 15.60 -28.95 -0.54
CA ASN A 106 16.52 -28.09 0.23
C ASN A 106 17.37 -27.15 -0.65
N ASN A 107 17.48 -27.46 -1.93
CA ASN A 107 18.27 -26.70 -2.92
C ASN A 107 17.40 -25.79 -3.80
N LEU A 108 16.16 -25.49 -3.38
CA LEU A 108 15.20 -24.68 -4.13
C LEU A 108 14.84 -23.39 -3.36
N ASP A 109 15.03 -22.25 -4.00
CA ASP A 109 14.43 -20.98 -3.59
C ASP A 109 13.22 -20.69 -4.49
N LEU A 110 12.04 -20.67 -3.89
CA LEU A 110 10.77 -20.49 -4.58
C LEU A 110 10.22 -19.09 -4.34
N TYR A 111 9.91 -18.38 -5.42
CA TYR A 111 9.27 -17.07 -5.44
C TYR A 111 7.96 -17.18 -6.22
N ILE A 112 6.85 -16.81 -5.59
CA ILE A 112 5.54 -16.78 -6.24
C ILE A 112 4.98 -15.37 -6.21
N THR A 113 4.38 -14.90 -7.30
CA THR A 113 3.69 -13.61 -7.29
C THR A 113 2.19 -13.79 -7.21
N VAL A 114 1.55 -12.85 -6.55
CA VAL A 114 0.10 -12.76 -6.43
C VAL A 114 -0.32 -11.30 -6.57
N SER A 115 -1.32 -11.04 -7.38
CA SER A 115 -1.85 -9.69 -7.57
C SER A 115 -3.05 -9.36 -6.67
N ASN A 116 -3.38 -10.23 -5.70
CA ASN A 116 -4.50 -10.04 -4.78
C ASN A 116 -4.27 -10.76 -3.44
N SER A 117 -4.54 -10.06 -2.32
CA SER A 117 -4.40 -10.60 -0.97
C SER A 117 -5.34 -11.75 -0.62
N GLN A 118 -6.43 -11.95 -1.36
CA GLN A 118 -7.32 -13.10 -1.11
C GLN A 118 -6.66 -14.46 -1.35
N MET A 119 -5.70 -14.52 -2.28
CA MET A 119 -4.87 -15.73 -2.46
C MET A 119 -3.91 -15.95 -1.29
N LEU A 120 -3.76 -14.93 -0.44
CA LEU A 120 -3.07 -14.97 0.84
C LEU A 120 -4.07 -14.92 2.00
N SER A 121 -5.32 -15.37 1.78
CA SER A 121 -6.27 -15.50 2.88
C SER A 121 -5.58 -16.22 4.06
N ARG A 122 -6.01 -15.92 5.27
CA ARG A 122 -5.48 -16.62 6.46
C ARG A 122 -5.48 -18.14 6.29
N GLU A 123 -6.42 -18.66 5.52
CA GLU A 123 -6.53 -20.07 5.18
C GLU A 123 -5.39 -20.56 4.30
N VAL A 124 -4.99 -19.80 3.28
CA VAL A 124 -3.85 -20.15 2.41
C VAL A 124 -2.53 -19.98 3.16
N LEU A 125 -2.34 -18.87 3.89
CA LEU A 125 -1.14 -18.65 4.72
C LEU A 125 -1.00 -19.71 5.82
N THR A 126 -2.11 -20.10 6.47
CA THR A 126 -2.09 -21.20 7.46
C THR A 126 -1.75 -22.54 6.84
N GLN A 127 -2.11 -22.80 5.58
CA GLN A 127 -1.72 -24.00 4.86
C GLN A 127 -0.21 -24.04 4.58
N PHE A 128 0.40 -22.90 4.32
CA PHE A 128 1.87 -22.80 4.25
C PHE A 128 2.56 -22.89 5.62
N ARG A 129 1.80 -22.90 6.74
CA ARG A 129 2.30 -23.11 8.11
C ARG A 129 3.50 -22.21 8.44
N ASP A 130 3.37 -20.92 8.20
CA ASP A 130 4.40 -19.90 8.43
C ASP A 130 5.75 -20.16 7.70
N ARG A 131 5.73 -20.92 6.60
CA ARG A 131 6.93 -21.25 5.82
C ARG A 131 7.23 -20.30 4.66
N GLY A 132 6.50 -19.22 4.54
CA GLY A 132 6.67 -18.23 3.49
C GLY A 132 6.80 -16.83 4.05
N ASP A 133 7.78 -16.06 3.58
CA ASP A 133 7.88 -14.64 3.87
C ASP A 133 7.13 -13.84 2.79
N GLU A 134 6.32 -12.89 3.21
CA GLU A 134 5.66 -11.96 2.30
C GLU A 134 6.58 -10.79 1.97
N ILE A 135 6.69 -10.48 0.66
CA ILE A 135 7.36 -9.28 0.14
C ILE A 135 6.30 -8.45 -0.54
N HIS A 136 5.86 -7.37 0.09
CA HIS A 136 4.86 -6.48 -0.48
C HIS A 136 5.51 -5.42 -1.35
N VAL A 137 5.22 -5.44 -2.67
CA VAL A 137 5.72 -4.48 -3.66
C VAL A 137 4.72 -3.35 -3.81
N LEU A 138 5.15 -2.16 -3.42
CA LEU A 138 4.41 -0.92 -3.61
C LEU A 138 4.74 -0.31 -4.99
N PRO A 139 3.91 0.62 -5.50
CA PRO A 139 4.32 1.52 -6.56
C PRO A 139 5.64 2.23 -6.23
N LEU A 140 6.31 2.80 -7.23
CA LEU A 140 7.58 3.50 -7.01
C LEU A 140 7.46 4.53 -5.89
N SER A 141 8.42 4.52 -4.98
CA SER A 141 8.61 5.62 -4.03
C SER A 141 9.00 6.90 -4.77
N PHE A 142 8.91 8.05 -4.10
CA PHE A 142 9.36 9.29 -4.72
C PHE A 142 10.86 9.26 -5.07
N ALA A 143 11.69 8.61 -4.27
CA ALA A 143 13.13 8.46 -4.55
C ALA A 143 13.36 7.64 -5.83
N GLU A 144 12.72 6.46 -5.95
CA GLU A 144 12.81 5.61 -7.16
C GLU A 144 12.22 6.33 -8.38
N PHE A 145 11.10 7.04 -8.20
CA PHE A 145 10.50 7.85 -9.26
C PHE A 145 11.44 8.96 -9.70
N TRP A 146 12.07 9.69 -8.79
CA TRP A 146 13.03 10.75 -9.10
C TRP A 146 14.23 10.23 -9.87
N ASP A 147 14.82 9.12 -9.46
CA ASP A 147 15.97 8.51 -10.13
C ASP A 147 15.62 8.12 -11.58
N ALA A 148 14.45 7.56 -11.81
CA ALA A 148 13.98 7.23 -13.15
C ALA A 148 13.58 8.49 -13.94
N PHE A 149 12.87 9.44 -13.31
CA PHE A 149 12.42 10.67 -13.96
C PHE A 149 13.57 11.52 -14.50
N ARG A 150 14.64 11.70 -13.70
CA ARG A 150 15.82 12.45 -14.14
C ARG A 150 16.58 11.80 -15.31
N THR A 151 16.44 10.46 -15.43
CA THR A 151 17.11 9.69 -16.49
C THR A 151 16.28 9.64 -17.78
N LEU A 152 14.96 9.55 -17.65
CA LEU A 152 14.04 9.37 -18.78
C LEU A 152 13.43 10.69 -19.29
N SER A 153 13.52 11.77 -18.52
CA SER A 153 12.95 13.05 -18.90
C SER A 153 13.60 13.62 -20.15
N ALA A 154 12.79 14.06 -21.10
CA ALA A 154 13.25 14.80 -22.28
C ALA A 154 13.76 16.23 -21.94
N THR A 155 13.56 16.69 -20.72
CA THR A 155 14.01 18.00 -20.23
C THR A 155 15.50 18.00 -20.00
N ALA A 156 16.23 19.00 -20.51
CA ALA A 156 17.69 19.07 -20.39
C ALA A 156 18.20 19.12 -18.92
N SER A 157 17.38 19.56 -17.99
CA SER A 157 17.72 19.61 -16.55
C SER A 157 16.43 19.47 -15.72
N PRO A 158 15.93 18.25 -15.50
CA PRO A 158 14.75 18.03 -14.66
C PRO A 158 15.06 18.41 -13.20
N SER A 159 14.14 19.10 -12.54
CA SER A 159 14.26 19.47 -11.13
C SER A 159 13.48 18.52 -10.22
N VAL A 160 13.90 18.41 -8.95
CA VAL A 160 13.16 17.66 -7.93
C VAL A 160 11.74 18.22 -7.76
N THR A 161 11.58 19.54 -7.90
CA THR A 161 10.26 20.22 -7.83
C THR A 161 9.34 19.79 -8.96
N ASP A 162 9.86 19.62 -10.18
CA ASP A 162 9.05 19.14 -11.32
C ASP A 162 8.67 17.67 -11.10
N ALA A 163 9.61 16.85 -10.66
CA ALA A 163 9.33 15.46 -10.29
C ALA A 163 8.30 15.34 -9.18
N TRP A 164 8.37 16.19 -8.15
CA TRP A 164 7.39 16.25 -7.07
C TRP A 164 5.99 16.58 -7.57
N ARG A 165 5.88 17.60 -8.42
CA ARG A 165 4.60 17.99 -9.04
C ARG A 165 4.01 16.86 -9.88
N GLU A 166 4.85 16.20 -10.66
CA GLU A 166 4.48 15.05 -11.49
C GLU A 166 4.01 13.86 -10.63
N TYR A 167 4.77 13.53 -9.60
CA TYR A 167 4.47 12.44 -8.68
C TYR A 167 3.17 12.70 -7.89
N CYS A 168 2.97 13.91 -7.37
CA CYS A 168 1.72 14.30 -6.72
C CYS A 168 0.50 14.20 -7.64
N THR A 169 0.70 14.40 -8.94
CA THR A 169 -0.38 14.38 -9.93
C THR A 169 -0.67 12.97 -10.43
N PHE A 170 0.36 12.23 -10.85
CA PHE A 170 0.20 10.95 -11.54
C PHE A 170 0.66 9.73 -10.73
N GLY A 171 1.23 9.93 -9.53
CA GLY A 171 1.66 8.83 -8.66
C GLY A 171 2.94 8.14 -9.11
N GLY A 172 3.18 6.95 -8.52
CA GLY A 172 4.37 6.13 -8.70
C GLY A 172 4.13 4.83 -9.49
N MET A 173 3.02 4.70 -10.24
CA MET A 173 2.84 3.52 -11.10
C MET A 173 3.94 3.47 -12.17
N PRO A 174 4.77 2.39 -12.27
CA PRO A 174 5.99 2.41 -13.08
C PRO A 174 5.78 2.82 -14.54
N TYR A 175 4.70 2.38 -15.17
CA TYR A 175 4.42 2.66 -16.60
C TYR A 175 4.16 4.14 -16.88
N ILE A 176 3.86 4.96 -15.87
CA ILE A 176 3.70 6.42 -16.01
C ILE A 176 4.95 7.08 -16.58
N LEU A 177 6.12 6.59 -16.21
CA LEU A 177 7.41 7.12 -16.67
C LEU A 177 7.67 6.88 -18.17
N SER A 178 6.97 5.90 -18.77
CA SER A 178 7.07 5.59 -20.20
C SER A 178 6.09 6.37 -21.07
N LEU A 179 5.28 7.24 -20.47
CA LEU A 179 4.26 8.03 -21.17
C LEU A 179 4.66 9.51 -21.25
N ASP A 180 4.71 10.06 -22.46
CA ASP A 180 5.22 11.40 -22.71
C ASP A 180 4.19 12.52 -22.42
N SER A 181 2.89 12.20 -22.48
CA SER A 181 1.86 13.24 -22.35
C SER A 181 1.00 13.09 -21.09
N PRO A 182 0.61 14.22 -20.45
CA PRO A 182 -0.32 14.21 -19.32
C PRO A 182 -1.65 13.51 -19.63
N GLU A 183 -2.16 13.65 -20.87
CA GLU A 183 -3.38 13.00 -21.33
C GLU A 183 -3.22 11.49 -21.41
N GLY A 184 -2.05 11.01 -21.87
CA GLY A 184 -1.68 9.60 -21.92
C GLY A 184 -1.64 9.00 -20.51
N LYS A 185 -0.98 9.67 -19.58
CA LYS A 185 -0.89 9.30 -18.17
C LYS A 185 -2.27 9.24 -17.52
N SER A 186 -3.06 10.28 -17.69
CA SER A 186 -4.44 10.34 -17.17
C SER A 186 -5.31 9.20 -17.70
N ARG A 187 -5.28 8.95 -19.01
CA ARG A 187 -6.02 7.86 -19.66
C ARG A 187 -5.58 6.49 -19.14
N TYR A 188 -4.28 6.26 -19.00
CA TYR A 188 -3.74 5.02 -18.48
C TYR A 188 -4.24 4.73 -17.06
N LEU A 189 -4.12 5.69 -16.14
CA LEU A 189 -4.54 5.53 -14.76
C LEU A 189 -6.05 5.29 -14.62
N LYS A 190 -6.87 6.02 -15.39
CA LYS A 190 -8.34 5.83 -15.43
C LYS A 190 -8.70 4.43 -15.92
N ASN A 191 -8.06 3.97 -16.98
CA ASN A 191 -8.29 2.64 -17.54
C ASN A 191 -7.82 1.54 -16.57
N LEU A 192 -6.63 1.70 -15.99
CA LEU A 192 -6.10 0.77 -15.00
C LEU A 192 -7.05 0.63 -13.82
N PHE A 193 -7.60 1.73 -13.35
CA PHE A 193 -8.54 1.72 -12.24
C PHE A 193 -9.84 1.02 -12.59
N LYS A 194 -10.47 1.40 -13.70
CA LYS A 194 -11.80 0.92 -14.12
C LYS A 194 -11.77 -0.52 -14.63
N GLU A 195 -10.86 -0.80 -15.56
CA GLU A 195 -10.84 -2.06 -16.31
C GLU A 195 -10.03 -3.17 -15.61
N THR A 196 -9.18 -2.80 -14.65
CA THR A 196 -8.38 -3.77 -13.92
C THR A 196 -8.91 -3.94 -12.50
N TYR A 197 -8.79 -2.91 -11.66
CA TYR A 197 -9.06 -3.08 -10.23
C TYR A 197 -10.53 -3.26 -9.89
N LEU A 198 -11.41 -2.40 -10.38
CA LEU A 198 -12.84 -2.53 -10.11
C LEU A 198 -13.43 -3.80 -10.73
N LYS A 199 -13.01 -4.11 -11.96
CA LYS A 199 -13.45 -5.33 -12.63
C LYS A 199 -13.02 -6.58 -11.86
N ASP A 200 -11.77 -6.64 -11.42
CA ASP A 200 -11.25 -7.75 -10.62
C ASP A 200 -12.04 -7.93 -9.31
N ILE A 201 -12.36 -6.83 -8.60
CA ILE A 201 -13.17 -6.89 -7.37
C ILE A 201 -14.58 -7.41 -7.66
N VAL A 202 -15.25 -6.84 -8.67
CA VAL A 202 -16.63 -7.19 -9.05
C VAL A 202 -16.74 -8.65 -9.45
N GLU A 203 -15.81 -9.15 -10.26
CA GLU A 203 -15.82 -10.53 -10.75
C GLU A 203 -15.50 -11.53 -9.63
N ARG A 204 -14.49 -11.25 -8.80
CA ARG A 204 -14.04 -12.17 -7.75
C ARG A 204 -14.98 -12.24 -6.55
N LYS A 205 -15.65 -11.14 -6.20
CA LYS A 205 -16.56 -11.07 -5.05
C LYS A 205 -18.01 -11.36 -5.44
N ASP A 206 -18.28 -11.61 -6.73
CA ASP A 206 -19.61 -11.80 -7.30
C ASP A 206 -20.61 -10.69 -6.93
N VAL A 207 -20.12 -9.44 -6.94
CA VAL A 207 -20.93 -8.24 -6.61
C VAL A 207 -21.33 -7.44 -7.85
N ARG A 208 -21.64 -8.14 -8.96
CA ARG A 208 -21.95 -7.52 -10.26
C ARG A 208 -23.09 -6.53 -10.20
N ASN A 209 -24.11 -6.81 -9.41
CA ASN A 209 -25.30 -5.97 -9.26
C ASN A 209 -25.04 -4.73 -8.38
N GLU A 210 -23.89 -4.65 -7.71
CA GLU A 210 -23.56 -3.59 -6.75
C GLU A 210 -22.37 -2.74 -7.21
N ARG A 211 -21.98 -2.85 -8.48
CA ARG A 211 -20.87 -2.10 -9.07
C ARG A 211 -21.00 -0.59 -8.86
N GLU A 212 -22.21 -0.04 -9.03
CA GLU A 212 -22.48 1.38 -8.83
C GLU A 212 -22.20 1.81 -7.38
N VAL A 213 -22.57 0.98 -6.40
CA VAL A 213 -22.31 1.26 -4.98
C VAL A 213 -20.82 1.26 -4.68
N LEU A 214 -20.06 0.31 -5.24
CA LEU A 214 -18.60 0.27 -5.13
C LEU A 214 -17.95 1.52 -5.73
N GLU A 215 -18.39 1.94 -6.92
CA GLU A 215 -17.86 3.12 -7.60
C GLU A 215 -18.13 4.41 -6.79
N ILE A 216 -19.36 4.59 -6.28
CA ILE A 216 -19.72 5.74 -5.44
C ILE A 216 -18.95 5.74 -4.12
N LEU A 217 -18.82 4.56 -3.48
CA LEU A 217 -18.06 4.44 -2.23
C LEU A 217 -16.60 4.87 -2.43
N LEU A 218 -16.02 4.45 -3.54
CA LEU A 218 -14.66 4.81 -3.88
C LEU A 218 -14.51 6.31 -4.15
N ASP A 219 -15.51 6.95 -4.80
CA ASP A 219 -15.53 8.42 -4.96
C ASP A 219 -15.57 9.13 -3.61
N PHE A 220 -16.38 8.63 -2.67
CA PHE A 220 -16.45 9.18 -1.34
C PHE A 220 -15.12 9.08 -0.58
N VAL A 221 -14.45 7.93 -0.66
CA VAL A 221 -13.16 7.72 -0.01
C VAL A 221 -12.06 8.54 -0.70
N SER A 222 -12.06 8.59 -2.03
CA SER A 222 -11.09 9.39 -2.80
C SER A 222 -11.18 10.88 -2.48
N SER A 223 -12.40 11.40 -2.30
CA SER A 223 -12.62 12.81 -1.92
C SER A 223 -12.36 13.10 -0.43
N ALA A 224 -12.25 12.07 0.40
CA ALA A 224 -12.04 12.17 1.84
C ALA A 224 -10.69 11.57 2.29
N ILE A 225 -9.72 11.47 1.37
CA ILE A 225 -8.39 10.94 1.66
C ILE A 225 -7.76 11.68 2.85
N GLY A 226 -7.07 10.95 3.73
CA GLY A 226 -6.50 11.53 4.95
C GLY A 226 -7.53 11.95 6.02
N SER A 227 -8.84 11.82 5.74
CA SER A 227 -9.89 12.15 6.69
C SER A 227 -10.49 10.91 7.35
N LEU A 228 -11.03 11.10 8.55
CA LEU A 228 -11.67 10.01 9.30
C LEU A 228 -12.95 9.51 8.60
N THR A 229 -12.95 8.26 8.19
CA THR A 229 -14.04 7.60 7.51
C THR A 229 -14.81 6.68 8.45
N ASN A 230 -16.14 6.88 8.51
CA ASN A 230 -17.06 6.08 9.33
C ASN A 230 -18.16 5.48 8.45
N PRO A 231 -18.28 4.14 8.34
CA PRO A 231 -19.31 3.49 7.53
C PRO A 231 -20.74 3.96 7.83
N ALA A 232 -21.09 4.24 9.11
CA ALA A 232 -22.41 4.74 9.46
C ALA A 232 -22.67 6.19 8.98
N LYS A 233 -21.61 7.02 8.86
CA LYS A 233 -21.75 8.34 8.23
C LYS A 233 -21.90 8.21 6.72
N LEU A 234 -21.17 7.28 6.09
CA LEU A 234 -21.28 7.00 4.66
C LEU A 234 -22.66 6.45 4.30
N GLU A 235 -23.26 5.57 5.10
CA GLU A 235 -24.65 5.10 4.93
C GLU A 235 -25.63 6.27 4.81
N LYS A 236 -25.54 7.26 5.71
CA LYS A 236 -26.36 8.46 5.67
C LYS A 236 -26.09 9.29 4.40
N ARG A 237 -24.82 9.37 3.98
CA ARG A 237 -24.40 10.10 2.81
C ARG A 237 -24.92 9.45 1.52
N PHE A 238 -24.87 8.12 1.40
CA PHE A 238 -25.47 7.36 0.30
C PHE A 238 -26.97 7.66 0.17
N LEU A 239 -27.68 7.65 1.29
CA LEU A 239 -29.13 7.93 1.30
C LEU A 239 -29.43 9.38 0.93
N SER A 240 -28.70 10.35 1.49
CA SER A 240 -28.99 11.78 1.30
C SER A 240 -28.56 12.28 -0.10
N GLU A 241 -27.36 11.92 -0.57
CA GLU A 241 -26.79 12.46 -1.81
C GLU A 241 -27.14 11.63 -3.04
N LYS A 242 -27.23 10.29 -2.90
CA LYS A 242 -27.40 9.36 -4.03
C LYS A 242 -28.77 8.69 -4.06
N LYS A 243 -29.57 8.82 -3.00
CA LYS A 243 -30.86 8.13 -2.84
C LYS A 243 -30.74 6.59 -2.87
N ILE A 244 -29.56 6.06 -2.57
CA ILE A 244 -29.28 4.63 -2.53
C ILE A 244 -29.30 4.18 -1.07
N LYS A 245 -30.02 3.11 -0.78
CA LYS A 245 -30.07 2.48 0.54
C LYS A 245 -29.03 1.36 0.59
N VAL A 246 -27.97 1.55 1.35
CA VAL A 246 -26.91 0.56 1.59
C VAL A 246 -26.55 0.57 3.07
N SER A 247 -26.41 -0.60 3.68
CA SER A 247 -26.12 -0.70 5.11
C SER A 247 -24.65 -0.37 5.42
N HIS A 248 -24.39 0.14 6.61
CA HIS A 248 -23.01 0.39 7.07
C HIS A 248 -22.16 -0.89 7.10
N ASN A 249 -22.75 -2.07 7.33
CA ASN A 249 -22.05 -3.35 7.28
C ASN A 249 -21.61 -3.68 5.84
N THR A 250 -22.48 -3.45 4.85
CA THR A 250 -22.12 -3.61 3.44
C THR A 250 -21.02 -2.64 3.02
N ILE A 251 -21.11 -1.38 3.48
CA ILE A 251 -20.06 -0.38 3.22
C ILE A 251 -18.73 -0.81 3.83
N ALA A 252 -18.72 -1.27 5.08
CA ALA A 252 -17.51 -1.78 5.73
C ALA A 252 -16.89 -2.95 4.93
N LYS A 253 -17.72 -3.92 4.53
CA LYS A 253 -17.31 -5.05 3.70
C LYS A 253 -16.67 -4.61 2.37
N TYR A 254 -17.20 -3.55 1.72
CA TYR A 254 -16.64 -3.04 0.46
C TYR A 254 -15.34 -2.28 0.67
N LEU A 255 -15.19 -1.57 1.79
CA LEU A 255 -13.91 -0.98 2.18
C LEU A 255 -12.84 -2.05 2.40
N ASP A 256 -13.21 -3.19 3.02
CA ASP A 256 -12.32 -4.34 3.16
C ASP A 256 -11.92 -4.91 1.79
N TYR A 257 -12.84 -4.97 0.81
CA TYR A 257 -12.51 -5.42 -0.55
C TYR A 257 -11.49 -4.52 -1.25
N PHE A 258 -11.55 -3.21 -1.05
CA PHE A 258 -10.54 -2.29 -1.59
C PHE A 258 -9.18 -2.50 -0.90
N SER A 259 -9.17 -2.80 0.40
CA SER A 259 -7.93 -3.09 1.13
C SER A 259 -7.34 -4.45 0.70
N GLU A 260 -8.18 -5.47 0.54
CA GLU A 260 -7.76 -6.78 0.02
C GLU A 260 -7.20 -6.71 -1.42
N ALA A 261 -7.66 -5.74 -2.22
CA ALA A 261 -7.13 -5.47 -3.55
C ALA A 261 -5.87 -4.57 -3.54
N TYR A 262 -5.34 -4.25 -2.37
CA TYR A 262 -4.21 -3.33 -2.17
C TYR A 262 -4.42 -1.92 -2.76
N ILE A 263 -5.68 -1.50 -2.94
CA ILE A 263 -5.99 -0.15 -3.44
C ILE A 263 -5.92 0.86 -2.31
N LEU A 264 -6.42 0.45 -1.12
CA LEU A 264 -6.52 1.26 0.08
C LEU A 264 -5.88 0.55 1.26
N ASP A 265 -5.19 1.31 2.09
CA ASP A 265 -4.79 0.89 3.42
C ASP A 265 -5.70 1.50 4.48
N ALA A 266 -6.24 0.64 5.34
CA ALA A 266 -7.08 1.02 6.47
C ALA A 266 -6.24 1.23 7.73
N VAL A 267 -6.09 2.48 8.18
CA VAL A 267 -5.22 2.84 9.29
C VAL A 267 -6.03 3.09 10.55
N LYS A 268 -5.65 2.40 11.61
CA LYS A 268 -6.28 2.48 12.93
C LYS A 268 -5.86 3.74 13.67
N ARG A 269 -6.72 4.16 14.60
CA ARG A 269 -6.41 5.24 15.53
C ARG A 269 -5.88 4.67 16.85
N TYR A 270 -4.79 5.26 17.32
CA TYR A 270 -4.12 4.88 18.54
C TYR A 270 -4.17 6.02 19.57
N ASP A 271 -4.72 5.76 20.75
CA ASP A 271 -4.67 6.71 21.88
C ASP A 271 -3.28 6.70 22.48
N VAL A 272 -2.53 7.76 22.22
CA VAL A 272 -1.12 7.88 22.64
C VAL A 272 -0.96 7.81 24.17
N LYS A 273 -1.90 8.43 24.92
CA LYS A 273 -1.87 8.44 26.40
C LYS A 273 -2.51 7.17 27.00
N GLY A 274 -3.61 6.69 26.41
CA GLY A 274 -4.36 5.55 26.90
C GLY A 274 -3.84 4.19 26.42
N ALA A 275 -2.83 4.16 25.53
CA ALA A 275 -2.22 2.97 24.94
C ALA A 275 -3.25 1.95 24.39
N LYS A 276 -4.29 2.43 23.71
CA LYS A 276 -5.38 1.61 23.18
C LYS A 276 -5.78 2.01 21.76
N TYR A 277 -6.31 1.04 21.01
CA TYR A 277 -6.83 1.27 19.68
C TYR A 277 -8.31 1.64 19.69
N PHE A 278 -8.70 2.49 18.72
CA PHE A 278 -10.09 2.72 18.39
C PHE A 278 -10.48 1.86 17.18
N SER A 279 -11.61 1.17 17.27
CA SER A 279 -12.11 0.34 16.17
C SER A 279 -12.62 1.17 14.99
N THR A 280 -13.22 2.33 15.25
CA THR A 280 -13.77 3.25 14.25
C THR A 280 -13.77 4.70 14.81
N PRO A 281 -13.74 5.74 13.97
CA PRO A 281 -13.48 5.73 12.52
C PRO A 281 -12.02 5.42 12.19
N LEU A 282 -11.78 4.97 10.94
CA LEU A 282 -10.43 4.73 10.39
C LEU A 282 -10.05 5.87 9.43
N LYS A 283 -8.75 6.03 9.15
CA LYS A 283 -8.28 6.74 7.96
C LYS A 283 -7.98 5.74 6.85
N TYR A 284 -8.12 6.19 5.60
CA TYR A 284 -7.77 5.39 4.43
C TYR A 284 -6.78 6.15 3.58
N TYR A 285 -5.71 5.46 3.18
CA TYR A 285 -4.70 5.96 2.27
C TYR A 285 -4.68 5.11 1.01
N PHE A 286 -4.51 5.75 -0.14
CA PHE A 286 -4.33 5.03 -1.40
C PHE A 286 -2.90 4.51 -1.51
N ALA A 287 -2.75 3.31 -2.03
CA ALA A 287 -1.43 2.78 -2.35
C ALA A 287 -0.70 3.63 -3.40
N ASP A 288 -1.46 4.35 -4.24
CA ASP A 288 -0.93 5.29 -5.24
C ASP A 288 -1.82 6.53 -5.37
N VAL A 289 -1.22 7.72 -5.26
CA VAL A 289 -1.96 8.99 -5.32
C VAL A 289 -2.46 9.31 -6.73
N GLY A 290 -1.79 8.83 -7.78
CA GLY A 290 -2.24 8.99 -9.17
C GLY A 290 -3.53 8.22 -9.44
N LEU A 291 -3.69 7.04 -8.85
CA LEU A 291 -4.94 6.27 -8.91
C LEU A 291 -6.09 7.02 -8.22
N ARG A 292 -5.83 7.61 -7.04
CA ARG A 292 -6.81 8.48 -6.36
C ARG A 292 -7.21 9.66 -7.22
N ASN A 293 -6.24 10.35 -7.80
CA ASN A 293 -6.49 11.52 -8.64
C ASN A 293 -7.24 11.15 -9.92
N ALA A 294 -6.91 10.02 -10.53
CA ALA A 294 -7.61 9.48 -11.70
C ALA A 294 -9.10 9.22 -11.40
N ARG A 295 -9.41 8.71 -10.20
CA ARG A 295 -10.81 8.50 -9.77
C ARG A 295 -11.59 9.80 -9.70
N LEU A 296 -10.96 10.89 -9.27
CA LEU A 296 -11.57 12.24 -9.20
C LEU A 296 -11.38 13.06 -10.48
N ASN A 297 -11.00 12.41 -11.60
CA ASN A 297 -10.73 13.08 -12.88
C ASN A 297 -9.69 14.22 -12.79
N PHE A 298 -8.73 14.11 -11.86
CA PHE A 298 -7.69 15.11 -11.61
C PHE A 298 -8.23 16.51 -11.25
N ARG A 299 -9.45 16.61 -10.72
CA ARG A 299 -10.10 17.89 -10.39
C ARG A 299 -9.76 18.42 -9.00
N GLN A 300 -9.44 17.53 -8.08
CA GLN A 300 -9.20 17.84 -6.65
C GLN A 300 -7.82 17.34 -6.26
N ILE A 301 -6.80 18.17 -6.48
CA ILE A 301 -5.46 17.91 -5.97
C ILE A 301 -5.33 18.73 -4.69
N GLU A 302 -5.83 18.18 -3.59
CA GLU A 302 -5.68 18.73 -2.25
C GLU A 302 -4.29 18.40 -1.74
N GLU A 303 -3.37 19.30 -1.95
CA GLU A 303 -1.93 19.09 -1.78
C GLU A 303 -1.56 18.56 -0.39
N ASN A 304 -2.24 19.05 0.66
CA ASN A 304 -2.00 18.58 2.04
C ASN A 304 -2.31 17.08 2.18
N HIS A 305 -3.46 16.65 1.73
CA HIS A 305 -3.87 15.24 1.84
C HIS A 305 -3.06 14.32 0.92
N ILE A 306 -2.66 14.81 -0.26
CA ILE A 306 -1.75 14.08 -1.16
C ILE A 306 -0.39 13.88 -0.49
N MET A 307 0.19 14.94 0.09
CA MET A 307 1.45 14.87 0.82
C MET A 307 1.36 13.92 2.00
N GLU A 308 0.29 13.98 2.80
CA GLU A 308 0.03 13.06 3.91
C GLU A 308 0.01 11.61 3.42
N ASN A 309 -0.70 11.31 2.32
CA ASN A 309 -0.73 9.96 1.76
C ASN A 309 0.65 9.49 1.27
N ILE A 310 1.44 10.36 0.65
CA ILE A 310 2.79 10.02 0.19
C ILE A 310 3.70 9.71 1.38
N ILE A 311 3.64 10.50 2.46
CA ILE A 311 4.39 10.25 3.70
C ILE A 311 4.00 8.91 4.30
N TYR A 312 2.69 8.60 4.37
CA TYR A 312 2.20 7.31 4.83
C TYR A 312 2.82 6.15 4.05
N ASN A 313 2.70 6.18 2.72
CA ASN A 313 3.23 5.13 1.85
C ASN A 313 4.75 4.95 2.02
N ASP A 314 5.49 6.05 2.17
CA ASP A 314 6.93 5.99 2.35
C ASP A 314 7.32 5.42 3.74
N LEU A 315 6.58 5.75 4.79
CA LEU A 315 6.76 5.15 6.12
C LEU A 315 6.53 3.64 6.10
N VAL A 316 5.45 3.18 5.45
CA VAL A 316 5.14 1.75 5.30
C VAL A 316 6.24 1.05 4.50
N ARG A 317 6.69 1.63 3.39
CA ARG A 317 7.80 1.12 2.58
C ARG A 317 9.09 0.97 3.39
N ARG A 318 9.39 1.89 4.30
CA ARG A 318 10.51 1.81 5.23
C ARG A 318 10.33 0.75 6.32
N GLY A 319 9.19 0.04 6.34
CA GLY A 319 8.88 -1.03 7.28
C GLY A 319 8.40 -0.53 8.65
N PHE A 320 7.83 0.67 8.73
CA PHE A 320 7.15 1.13 9.93
C PHE A 320 5.71 0.59 9.98
N ASN A 321 5.27 0.20 11.18
CA ASN A 321 3.85 0.06 11.48
C ASN A 321 3.31 1.45 11.80
N VAL A 322 2.34 1.92 11.02
CA VAL A 322 1.84 3.30 11.07
C VAL A 322 0.40 3.32 11.55
N ASP A 323 0.14 4.10 12.59
CA ASP A 323 -1.18 4.38 13.14
C ASP A 323 -1.46 5.89 13.10
N VAL A 324 -2.72 6.30 13.19
CA VAL A 324 -3.11 7.70 13.42
C VAL A 324 -3.12 7.96 14.92
N GLY A 325 -2.37 8.95 15.38
CA GLY A 325 -2.29 9.29 16.79
C GLY A 325 -3.49 10.08 17.28
N VAL A 326 -3.93 9.80 18.50
CA VAL A 326 -4.95 10.59 19.22
C VAL A 326 -4.40 10.99 20.57
N VAL A 327 -4.36 12.30 20.84
CA VAL A 327 -3.94 12.87 22.12
C VAL A 327 -5.16 13.51 22.78
N SER A 328 -5.65 12.87 23.84
CA SER A 328 -6.79 13.38 24.61
C SER A 328 -6.33 14.43 25.61
N ILE A 329 -6.89 15.64 25.55
CA ILE A 329 -6.65 16.73 26.50
C ILE A 329 -7.96 17.15 27.14
N SER A 330 -7.90 17.49 28.43
CA SER A 330 -9.01 18.11 29.15
C SER A 330 -8.81 19.61 29.21
N THR A 331 -9.75 20.34 28.61
CA THR A 331 -9.82 21.81 28.73
C THR A 331 -10.94 22.16 29.68
N ARG A 332 -10.78 23.28 30.38
CA ARG A 332 -11.85 23.86 31.21
C ARG A 332 -12.35 25.10 30.51
N GLU A 333 -13.62 25.12 30.16
CA GLU A 333 -14.30 26.24 29.53
C GLU A 333 -15.38 26.75 30.46
N TRP A 334 -15.56 28.07 30.53
CA TRP A 334 -16.66 28.68 31.26
C TRP A 334 -17.87 28.77 30.33
N ASP A 335 -19.02 28.25 30.77
CA ASP A 335 -20.23 28.44 30.02
C ASP A 335 -20.77 29.87 30.22
N VAL A 336 -21.81 30.24 29.45
CA VAL A 336 -22.47 31.55 29.51
C VAL A 336 -23.08 31.87 30.90
N ARG A 337 -23.14 30.90 31.80
CA ARG A 337 -23.63 31.04 33.18
C ARG A 337 -22.51 31.08 34.20
N GLY A 338 -21.27 31.15 33.76
CA GLY A 338 -20.10 31.15 34.65
C GLY A 338 -19.77 29.82 35.33
N ILE A 339 -20.32 28.70 34.79
CA ILE A 339 -20.07 27.36 35.31
C ILE A 339 -18.87 26.75 34.52
N GLN A 340 -17.86 26.30 35.27
CA GLN A 340 -16.71 25.66 34.69
C GLN A 340 -17.05 24.25 34.18
N LYS A 341 -17.06 24.07 32.87
CA LYS A 341 -17.32 22.78 32.21
C LYS A 341 -16.01 22.15 31.74
N LYS A 342 -15.82 20.89 32.13
CA LYS A 342 -14.71 20.10 31.63
C LYS A 342 -15.03 19.63 30.21
N ASN A 343 -14.25 20.06 29.23
CA ASN A 343 -14.37 19.63 27.84
C ASN A 343 -13.19 18.74 27.49
N ASN A 344 -13.46 17.55 26.92
CA ASN A 344 -12.44 16.64 26.46
C ASN A 344 -12.24 16.84 24.95
N VAL A 345 -11.12 17.42 24.58
CA VAL A 345 -10.72 17.61 23.17
C VAL A 345 -9.75 16.53 22.79
N ARG A 346 -9.95 15.96 21.58
CA ARG A 346 -9.03 15.01 20.97
C ARG A 346 -8.23 15.73 19.88
N LEU A 347 -6.92 15.79 20.06
CA LEU A 347 -6.00 16.28 19.04
C LEU A 347 -5.52 15.09 18.24
N GLU A 348 -5.34 15.27 16.94
CA GLU A 348 -4.81 14.25 16.04
C GLU A 348 -3.30 14.46 15.84
N VAL A 349 -2.57 13.37 15.74
CA VAL A 349 -1.21 13.29 15.20
C VAL A 349 -1.31 12.44 13.95
N ASP A 350 -0.86 12.96 12.82
CA ASP A 350 -1.06 12.29 11.53
C ASP A 350 -0.52 10.86 11.55
N PHE A 351 0.69 10.67 12.10
CA PHE A 351 1.27 9.33 12.18
C PHE A 351 1.96 9.06 13.51
N VAL A 352 1.73 7.85 14.01
CA VAL A 352 2.52 7.17 15.03
C VAL A 352 3.24 6.02 14.34
N ALA A 353 4.50 6.22 13.99
CA ALA A 353 5.30 5.26 13.24
C ALA A 353 6.19 4.44 14.17
N ASN A 354 5.98 3.11 14.20
CA ASN A 354 6.68 2.17 15.07
C ASN A 354 7.52 1.19 14.25
N LYS A 355 8.81 1.01 14.60
CA LYS A 355 9.67 -0.03 14.02
C LYS A 355 10.66 -0.54 15.07
N GLY A 356 10.45 -1.77 15.54
CA GLY A 356 11.21 -2.33 16.67
C GLY A 356 11.02 -1.49 17.92
N SER A 357 12.12 -1.00 18.52
CA SER A 357 12.09 -0.13 19.71
C SER A 357 11.92 1.36 19.37
N ARG A 358 11.95 1.74 18.10
CA ARG A 358 11.83 3.12 17.65
C ARG A 358 10.37 3.50 17.45
N ARG A 359 10.01 4.69 17.93
CA ARG A 359 8.71 5.32 17.71
C ARG A 359 8.91 6.78 17.34
N TYR A 360 8.13 7.24 16.37
CA TYR A 360 8.08 8.63 15.95
C TYR A 360 6.64 9.11 15.91
N TYR A 361 6.42 10.34 16.34
CA TYR A 361 5.17 11.09 16.18
C TYR A 361 5.39 12.11 15.07
N ILE A 362 4.67 11.97 13.98
CA ILE A 362 4.92 12.74 12.77
C ILE A 362 3.67 13.53 12.41
N GLN A 363 3.87 14.81 12.11
CA GLN A 363 2.85 15.73 11.61
C GLN A 363 3.25 16.20 10.22
N ALA A 364 2.32 16.20 9.27
CA ALA A 364 2.49 16.77 7.95
C ALA A 364 1.92 18.18 7.89
N ALA A 365 2.66 19.14 7.35
CA ALA A 365 2.23 20.53 7.23
C ALA A 365 2.66 21.11 5.89
N LEU A 366 1.81 21.92 5.24
CA LEU A 366 2.22 22.59 4.00
C LEU A 366 3.28 23.67 4.28
N SER A 367 3.09 24.43 5.34
CA SER A 367 4.03 25.48 5.74
C SER A 367 3.99 25.68 7.25
N VAL A 368 5.11 26.12 7.78
CA VAL A 368 5.27 26.54 9.19
C VAL A 368 5.68 28.03 9.30
N ALA A 369 5.54 28.79 8.22
CA ALA A 369 5.92 30.19 8.17
C ALA A 369 4.96 31.08 9.00
N ASP A 370 3.66 30.77 9.00
CA ASP A 370 2.67 31.49 9.80
C ASP A 370 2.66 30.97 11.25
N PRO A 371 2.90 31.84 12.27
CA PRO A 371 2.99 31.41 13.68
C PRO A 371 1.72 30.76 14.24
N GLU A 372 0.52 31.20 13.81
CA GLU A 372 -0.74 30.63 14.31
C GLU A 372 -0.98 29.23 13.73
N THR A 373 -0.79 29.09 12.42
CA THR A 373 -0.84 27.79 11.74
C THR A 373 0.19 26.84 12.32
N HIS A 374 1.42 27.27 12.48
CA HIS A 374 2.48 26.48 13.10
C HIS A 374 2.10 26.02 14.51
N ALA A 375 1.63 26.94 15.38
CA ALA A 375 1.23 26.59 16.74
C ALA A 375 0.08 25.57 16.77
N ARG A 376 -0.83 25.65 15.80
CA ARG A 376 -1.93 24.68 15.65
C ARG A 376 -1.42 23.30 15.25
N GLU A 377 -0.56 23.21 14.23
CA GLU A 377 -0.03 21.94 13.72
C GLU A 377 0.80 21.19 14.77
N ILE A 378 1.64 21.88 15.57
CA ILE A 378 2.48 21.24 16.59
C ILE A 378 1.78 21.04 17.94
N ARG A 379 0.53 21.51 18.09
CA ARG A 379 -0.20 21.46 19.36
C ARG A 379 -0.35 20.03 19.89
N SER A 380 -0.61 19.06 19.01
CA SER A 380 -0.71 17.66 19.37
C SER A 380 0.62 17.10 19.87
N LEU A 381 1.71 17.36 19.15
CA LEU A 381 3.06 16.89 19.48
C LEU A 381 3.56 17.44 20.83
N ARG A 382 3.28 18.71 21.13
CA ARG A 382 3.63 19.33 22.42
C ARG A 382 2.89 18.75 23.63
N ARG A 383 1.78 18.05 23.40
CA ARG A 383 0.99 17.41 24.47
C ARG A 383 1.38 15.95 24.72
N ILE A 384 2.34 15.43 23.97
CA ILE A 384 2.95 14.12 24.19
C ILE A 384 4.13 14.29 25.13
N GLU A 385 4.09 13.60 26.26
CA GLU A 385 5.03 13.78 27.37
C GLU A 385 6.18 12.74 27.38
N ASP A 386 6.11 11.74 26.48
CA ASP A 386 7.17 10.74 26.34
C ASP A 386 8.40 11.28 25.58
N SER A 387 9.49 10.50 25.60
CA SER A 387 10.79 10.85 25.02
C SER A 387 10.98 10.38 23.56
N PHE A 388 9.94 9.86 22.92
CA PHE A 388 10.05 9.43 21.52
C PHE A 388 10.14 10.62 20.55
N GLY A 389 10.73 10.39 19.39
CA GLY A 389 10.98 11.42 18.40
C GLY A 389 9.69 12.10 17.90
N LYS A 390 9.71 13.42 17.85
CA LYS A 390 8.62 14.26 17.34
C LYS A 390 9.11 15.00 16.12
N ILE A 391 8.38 14.87 15.01
CA ILE A 391 8.83 15.32 13.69
C ILE A 391 7.69 16.07 13.00
N VAL A 392 8.03 17.19 12.38
CA VAL A 392 7.15 17.90 11.46
C VAL A 392 7.77 17.83 10.07
N ILE A 393 7.05 17.23 9.13
CA ILE A 393 7.45 17.19 7.73
C ILE A 393 6.70 18.31 7.02
N VAL A 394 7.43 19.25 6.42
CA VAL A 394 6.86 20.39 5.72
C VAL A 394 7.10 20.31 4.22
N LYS A 395 6.16 20.84 3.44
CA LYS A 395 6.33 20.95 2.00
C LYS A 395 7.43 21.95 1.63
N ASP A 396 7.53 23.05 2.39
CA ASP A 396 8.52 24.09 2.15
C ASP A 396 9.95 23.51 2.20
N ASP A 397 10.81 24.03 1.33
CA ASP A 397 12.24 23.69 1.33
C ASP A 397 12.92 24.41 2.49
N ILE A 398 13.16 23.66 3.55
CA ILE A 398 13.79 24.15 4.78
C ILE A 398 15.03 23.32 5.11
N VAL A 399 16.01 23.95 5.72
CA VAL A 399 17.14 23.22 6.30
C VAL A 399 16.66 22.45 7.53
N PRO A 400 16.98 21.15 7.65
CA PRO A 400 16.63 20.37 8.84
C PRO A 400 17.07 21.06 10.14
N ARG A 401 16.14 21.21 11.08
CA ARG A 401 16.39 21.89 12.35
C ARG A 401 15.54 21.30 13.47
N GLN A 402 16.03 21.41 14.69
CA GLN A 402 15.30 21.07 15.90
C GLN A 402 14.92 22.33 16.68
N ASP A 403 13.70 22.41 17.20
CA ASP A 403 13.27 23.51 18.04
C ASP A 403 13.62 23.28 19.53
N LYS A 404 13.29 24.25 20.35
CA LYS A 404 13.53 24.20 21.82
C LYS A 404 12.73 23.08 22.53
N ASP A 405 11.66 22.60 21.93
CA ASP A 405 10.80 21.53 22.45
C ASP A 405 11.27 20.15 21.96
N GLY A 406 12.40 20.09 21.24
CA GLY A 406 12.99 18.87 20.69
C GLY A 406 12.24 18.33 19.44
N ILE A 407 11.40 19.13 18.80
CA ILE A 407 10.68 18.76 17.59
C ILE A 407 11.61 18.98 16.39
N LEU A 408 11.83 17.92 15.59
CA LEU A 408 12.60 17.97 14.36
C LEU A 408 11.73 18.44 13.20
N TYR A 409 12.22 19.40 12.42
CA TYR A 409 11.59 19.87 11.18
C TYR A 409 12.40 19.43 9.98
N LEU A 410 11.74 18.79 9.02
CA LEU A 410 12.32 18.30 7.77
C LEU A 410 11.50 18.81 6.58
N SER A 411 12.16 19.10 5.46
CA SER A 411 11.44 19.25 4.20
C SER A 411 10.92 17.90 3.72
N ILE A 412 9.83 17.91 2.94
CA ILE A 412 9.28 16.68 2.34
C ILE A 412 10.31 16.01 1.42
N THR A 413 11.11 16.79 0.71
CA THR A 413 12.16 16.29 -0.18
C THR A 413 13.29 15.62 0.60
N ASP A 414 13.77 16.22 1.69
CA ASP A 414 14.76 15.60 2.56
C ASP A 414 14.25 14.30 3.15
N PHE A 415 12.99 14.30 3.61
CA PHE A 415 12.37 13.07 4.14
C PHE A 415 12.31 11.96 3.09
N LEU A 416 11.84 12.25 1.88
CA LEU A 416 11.60 11.23 0.86
C LEU A 416 12.88 10.74 0.17
N LEU A 417 13.88 11.62 0.00
CA LEU A 417 15.13 11.28 -0.69
C LEU A 417 16.22 10.71 0.24
N ASN A 418 16.09 10.88 1.54
CA ASN A 418 17.03 10.35 2.53
C ASN A 418 16.38 9.27 3.38
N GLU A 419 16.74 8.01 3.18
CA GLU A 419 16.23 6.89 3.97
C GLU A 419 16.55 7.02 5.48
N GLN A 420 17.62 7.73 5.83
CA GLN A 420 18.05 7.93 7.21
C GLN A 420 17.49 9.21 7.84
N ALA A 421 16.61 9.94 7.16
CA ALA A 421 16.07 11.22 7.65
C ALA A 421 15.44 11.16 9.06
N LEU A 422 14.95 9.98 9.48
CA LEU A 422 14.34 9.75 10.80
C LEU A 422 15.35 9.29 11.86
N THR A 423 16.63 9.13 11.53
CA THR A 423 17.66 8.58 12.44
C THR A 423 18.62 9.64 12.97
N ILE A 424 18.29 10.93 12.75
CA ILE A 424 19.10 12.06 13.20
C ILE A 424 18.91 12.30 14.69
#